data_4f7e9633af17b4434e54771a89d33334
#
_entry.id   4f7e9633af17b4434e54771a89d33334
#
_cell.length_a   1.000
_cell.length_b   1.000
_cell.length_c   1.000
_cell.angle_alpha   90.00
_cell.angle_beta   90.00
_cell.angle_gamma   90.00
#
_symmetry.space_group_name_H-M   'P 1'
#
loop_
_entity.id
_entity.type
_entity.pdbx_description
1 polymer ?
#
loop_
_entity_poly.entity_id
_entity_poly.type
_entity_poly.pdbx_seq_one_letter_code
_entity_poly.pdbx_strand_id
1 'polypeptide(L)'
;MESNPRVFMLDVEHLLRVRSLIFEGDEGLVAADERLLEAANKALATPPFSVVDKEEVPPSNNRRDYMSMAPNWWPDPDVEGGMPYVHREGEINGECEAYDHPRLVGLCSAVSTLSTAYFFSDFEDFAERAALLLRIFFIDEQTAMNPHLEYAQAIRGRCLGRAEGITEAYGFSWLVDHVGLLVNSSSWNADDQADLEAWFSRYLDWLSESEFGVEARGREDSHGICCDVQVTALALFCRKKEIAKQAFERARARLFKLVDPDGSQPRQMEGADSLNRCMENIGAFFDLADLGRSLGYDLWSGEGGDRLKSATLWLINHGFDAEWPWNRGASTESLQWIPLLLRAAQRLP
;
A
#
# COMPACT_ATOMS: atom_id res chain seq x y z
N MET A 1 -5.64 23.75 -21.49
CA MET A 1 -6.69 23.02 -20.74
C MET A 1 -5.97 22.09 -19.77
N GLU A 2 -6.27 22.18 -18.49
CA GLU A 2 -5.73 21.25 -17.51
C GLU A 2 -6.20 19.84 -17.83
N SER A 3 -5.29 18.88 -17.72
CA SER A 3 -5.62 17.47 -17.89
C SER A 3 -6.20 16.91 -16.59
N ASN A 4 -7.23 16.09 -16.68
CA ASN A 4 -7.74 15.41 -15.50
C ASN A 4 -6.71 14.39 -14.98
N PRO A 5 -6.53 14.30 -13.66
CA PRO A 5 -5.69 13.27 -13.04
C PRO A 5 -6.08 11.86 -13.49
N ARG A 6 -5.06 11.05 -13.80
CA ARG A 6 -5.26 9.64 -14.13
C ARG A 6 -5.04 8.81 -12.86
N VAL A 7 -6.14 8.57 -12.16
CA VAL A 7 -6.18 7.81 -10.90
C VAL A 7 -7.16 6.64 -11.00
N PHE A 8 -7.08 5.66 -10.11
CA PHE A 8 -7.83 4.41 -10.19
C PHE A 8 -8.64 4.11 -8.93
N MET A 9 -8.12 4.48 -7.75
CA MET A 9 -8.79 4.36 -6.45
C MET A 9 -9.33 5.70 -5.97
N LEU A 10 -8.62 6.77 -6.20
CA LEU A 10 -9.10 8.12 -5.91
C LEU A 10 -10.30 8.48 -6.80
N ASP A 11 -11.13 9.39 -6.32
CA ASP A 11 -12.31 9.89 -7.03
C ASP A 11 -12.06 11.34 -7.48
N VAL A 12 -11.75 11.52 -8.76
CA VAL A 12 -11.40 12.84 -9.32
C VAL A 12 -12.53 13.85 -9.15
N GLU A 13 -13.78 13.44 -9.36
CA GLU A 13 -14.92 14.35 -9.20
C GLU A 13 -15.08 14.80 -7.76
N HIS A 14 -14.87 13.88 -6.81
CA HIS A 14 -14.86 14.22 -5.38
C HIS A 14 -13.70 15.16 -5.04
N LEU A 15 -12.48 14.88 -5.51
CA LEU A 15 -11.32 15.74 -5.28
C LEU A 15 -11.52 17.16 -5.83
N LEU A 16 -12.03 17.30 -7.05
CA LEU A 16 -12.31 18.60 -7.65
C LEU A 16 -13.39 19.36 -6.88
N ARG A 17 -14.43 18.67 -6.39
CA ARG A 17 -15.45 19.27 -5.54
C ARG A 17 -14.89 19.75 -4.21
N VAL A 18 -14.05 18.94 -3.55
CA VAL A 18 -13.36 19.33 -2.31
C VAL A 18 -12.50 20.56 -2.53
N ARG A 19 -11.72 20.59 -3.64
CA ARG A 19 -10.91 21.77 -4.01
C ARG A 19 -11.76 23.03 -4.16
N SER A 20 -12.93 22.94 -4.81
CA SER A 20 -13.87 24.06 -4.95
C SER A 20 -14.36 24.54 -3.58
N LEU A 21 -14.77 23.62 -2.71
CA LEU A 21 -15.27 23.97 -1.37
C LEU A 21 -14.18 24.60 -0.48
N ILE A 22 -12.94 24.16 -0.58
CA ILE A 22 -11.79 24.81 0.09
C ILE A 22 -11.67 26.26 -0.41
N PHE A 23 -11.71 26.46 -1.73
CA PHE A 23 -11.64 27.79 -2.32
C PHE A 23 -12.83 28.70 -1.92
N GLU A 24 -14.01 28.13 -1.73
CA GLU A 24 -15.24 28.81 -1.27
C GLU A 24 -15.21 29.10 0.24
N GLY A 25 -14.22 28.56 0.98
CA GLY A 25 -14.02 28.84 2.41
C GLY A 25 -14.81 27.94 3.35
N ASP A 26 -15.12 26.68 2.96
CA ASP A 26 -15.68 25.70 3.91
C ASP A 26 -14.73 25.49 5.09
N GLU A 27 -15.17 25.88 6.30
CA GLU A 27 -14.32 25.93 7.50
C GLU A 27 -13.67 24.57 7.83
N GLY A 28 -14.41 23.48 7.65
CA GLY A 28 -13.91 22.13 7.95
C GLY A 28 -12.85 21.68 6.97
N LEU A 29 -13.05 21.94 5.68
CA LEU A 29 -12.13 21.56 4.60
C LEU A 29 -10.90 22.48 4.57
N VAL A 30 -11.05 23.78 4.83
CA VAL A 30 -9.91 24.71 4.99
C VAL A 30 -9.00 24.26 6.14
N ALA A 31 -9.56 23.90 7.30
CA ALA A 31 -8.77 23.39 8.43
C ALA A 31 -8.09 22.03 8.12
N ALA A 32 -8.69 21.22 7.25
CA ALA A 32 -8.06 19.97 6.77
C ALA A 32 -6.91 20.25 5.79
N ASP A 33 -7.10 21.22 4.89
CA ASP A 33 -6.09 21.66 3.93
C ASP A 33 -4.88 22.27 4.65
N GLU A 34 -5.09 23.13 5.66
CA GLU A 34 -4.00 23.67 6.49
C GLU A 34 -3.13 22.56 7.11
N ARG A 35 -3.76 21.50 7.64
CA ARG A 35 -3.02 20.34 8.17
C ARG A 35 -2.26 19.56 7.08
N LEU A 36 -2.84 19.43 5.89
CA LEU A 36 -2.18 18.81 4.74
C LEU A 36 -0.95 19.63 4.33
N LEU A 37 -1.08 20.95 4.21
CA LEU A 37 0.02 21.85 3.87
C LEU A 37 1.13 21.83 4.93
N GLU A 38 0.78 21.74 6.22
CA GLU A 38 1.76 21.58 7.29
C GLU A 38 2.52 20.24 7.15
N ALA A 39 1.82 19.15 6.87
CA ALA A 39 2.44 17.85 6.63
C ALA A 39 3.34 17.86 5.38
N ALA A 40 2.88 18.50 4.28
CA ALA A 40 3.65 18.64 3.05
C ALA A 40 4.92 19.47 3.25
N ASN A 41 4.86 20.57 4.02
CA ASN A 41 6.04 21.36 4.37
C ASN A 41 7.07 20.56 5.19
N LYS A 42 6.62 19.64 6.05
CA LYS A 42 7.52 18.70 6.74
C LYS A 42 8.15 17.71 5.74
N ALA A 43 7.36 17.23 4.79
CA ALA A 43 7.84 16.31 3.75
C ALA A 43 8.86 16.94 2.79
N LEU A 44 8.79 18.25 2.51
CA LEU A 44 9.81 18.99 1.75
C LEU A 44 11.20 18.88 2.38
N ALA A 45 11.28 18.91 3.70
CA ALA A 45 12.53 18.88 4.46
C ALA A 45 13.07 17.46 4.69
N THR A 46 12.29 16.41 4.41
CA THR A 46 12.71 15.01 4.61
C THR A 46 13.82 14.66 3.62
N PRO A 47 14.93 14.01 4.05
CA PRO A 47 15.94 13.49 3.15
C PRO A 47 15.34 12.57 2.07
N PRO A 48 15.92 12.50 0.87
CA PRO A 48 15.46 11.55 -0.13
C PRO A 48 15.66 10.11 0.35
N PHE A 49 14.77 9.23 -0.09
CA PHE A 49 14.82 7.81 0.22
C PHE A 49 15.51 7.05 -0.91
N SER A 50 16.44 6.17 -0.57
CA SER A 50 17.05 5.26 -1.54
C SER A 50 17.37 3.90 -0.90
N VAL A 51 17.20 2.84 -1.67
CA VAL A 51 17.60 1.49 -1.26
C VAL A 51 19.12 1.32 -1.19
N VAL A 52 19.90 2.20 -1.82
CA VAL A 52 21.37 2.13 -1.75
C VAL A 52 21.94 2.65 -0.43
N ASP A 53 21.13 3.31 0.40
CA ASP A 53 21.54 3.89 1.68
C ASP A 53 21.56 2.89 2.84
N LYS A 54 21.06 1.67 2.64
CA LYS A 54 21.14 0.63 3.67
C LYS A 54 22.58 0.21 3.95
N GLU A 55 22.88 -0.14 5.19
CA GLU A 55 24.23 -0.57 5.59
C GLU A 55 24.56 -1.97 5.08
N GLU A 56 23.64 -2.92 5.21
CA GLU A 56 23.83 -4.29 4.75
C GLU A 56 23.71 -4.39 3.22
N VAL A 57 24.59 -5.21 2.64
CA VAL A 57 24.57 -5.48 1.19
C VAL A 57 23.74 -6.73 0.97
N PRO A 58 22.77 -6.70 0.03
CA PRO A 58 21.99 -7.88 -0.33
C PRO A 58 22.88 -9.06 -0.78
N PRO A 59 22.39 -10.31 -0.66
CA PRO A 59 23.14 -11.49 -1.09
C PRO A 59 23.60 -11.48 -2.56
N SER A 60 22.94 -10.73 -3.43
CA SER A 60 23.34 -10.46 -4.81
C SER A 60 24.59 -9.59 -4.95
N ASN A 61 25.04 -8.96 -3.88
CA ASN A 61 26.07 -7.92 -3.89
C ASN A 61 25.68 -6.65 -4.67
N ASN A 62 24.38 -6.44 -4.93
CA ASN A 62 23.84 -5.25 -5.59
C ASN A 62 23.03 -4.42 -4.59
N ARG A 63 23.53 -3.22 -4.21
CA ARG A 63 22.84 -2.34 -3.25
C ARG A 63 21.49 -1.83 -3.73
N ARG A 64 21.22 -1.90 -5.03
CA ARG A 64 19.94 -1.51 -5.61
C ARG A 64 18.84 -2.56 -5.42
N ASP A 65 19.19 -3.77 -4.97
CA ASP A 65 18.19 -4.76 -4.60
C ASP A 65 17.56 -4.41 -3.25
N TYR A 66 16.24 -4.41 -3.23
CA TYR A 66 15.48 -4.25 -1.98
C TYR A 66 15.77 -5.41 -1.02
N MET A 67 16.01 -5.07 0.23
CA MET A 67 16.24 -6.05 1.29
C MET A 67 15.50 -5.63 2.56
N SER A 68 14.80 -6.57 3.19
CA SER A 68 14.16 -6.38 4.49
C SER A 68 14.24 -7.64 5.35
N MET A 69 13.94 -7.49 6.62
CA MET A 69 13.81 -8.60 7.57
C MET A 69 12.35 -8.87 7.92
N ALA A 70 12.03 -10.13 8.15
CA ALA A 70 10.74 -10.54 8.68
C ALA A 70 10.55 -10.00 10.12
N PRO A 71 9.50 -9.19 10.39
CA PRO A 71 9.43 -8.36 11.60
C PRO A 71 9.29 -9.17 12.89
N ASN A 72 8.70 -10.35 12.84
CA ASN A 72 8.46 -11.17 14.05
C ASN A 72 9.52 -12.25 14.28
N TRP A 73 10.71 -12.08 13.68
CA TRP A 73 11.81 -13.04 13.82
C TRP A 73 12.97 -12.41 14.57
N TRP A 74 13.47 -13.13 15.59
CA TRP A 74 14.43 -12.66 16.56
C TRP A 74 15.62 -13.61 16.67
N PRO A 75 16.80 -13.12 17.09
CA PRO A 75 17.89 -14.01 17.47
C PRO A 75 17.43 -15.07 18.47
N ASP A 76 17.83 -16.32 18.28
CA ASP A 76 17.56 -17.40 19.23
C ASP A 76 18.39 -17.18 20.51
N PRO A 77 17.76 -16.96 21.68
CA PRO A 77 18.51 -16.70 22.93
C PRO A 77 19.27 -17.92 23.47
N ASP A 78 18.90 -19.13 23.02
CA ASP A 78 19.49 -20.37 23.48
C ASP A 78 20.67 -20.81 22.60
N VAL A 79 20.99 -20.06 21.52
CA VAL A 79 22.05 -20.39 20.57
C VAL A 79 23.12 -19.30 20.55
N GLU A 80 24.38 -19.65 20.69
CA GLU A 80 25.49 -18.71 20.53
C GLU A 80 25.49 -18.11 19.12
N GLY A 81 25.46 -16.76 19.02
CA GLY A 81 25.31 -16.05 17.77
C GLY A 81 23.84 -15.89 17.28
N GLY A 82 22.86 -16.43 18.03
CA GLY A 82 21.44 -16.19 17.81
C GLY A 82 20.84 -16.77 16.53
N MET A 83 21.53 -17.65 15.82
CA MET A 83 21.06 -18.19 14.54
C MET A 83 20.79 -19.71 14.59
N PRO A 84 19.76 -20.21 13.87
CA PRO A 84 18.78 -19.46 13.06
C PRO A 84 17.79 -18.67 13.92
N TYR A 85 17.28 -17.53 13.39
CA TYR A 85 16.26 -16.74 14.08
C TYR A 85 15.00 -17.56 14.36
N VAL A 86 14.33 -17.22 15.48
CA VAL A 86 13.11 -17.86 15.97
C VAL A 86 11.92 -16.89 15.89
N HIS A 87 10.75 -17.43 15.65
CA HIS A 87 9.52 -16.63 15.56
C HIS A 87 9.02 -16.25 16.95
N ARG A 88 8.67 -14.96 17.12
CA ARG A 88 8.00 -14.43 18.31
C ARG A 88 6.75 -13.69 17.88
N GLU A 89 5.63 -14.33 18.10
CA GLU A 89 4.34 -13.81 17.64
C GLU A 89 4.00 -12.48 18.31
N GLY A 90 3.64 -11.45 17.53
CA GLY A 90 3.26 -10.13 18.02
C GLY A 90 4.43 -9.22 18.46
N GLU A 91 5.69 -9.71 18.44
CA GLU A 91 6.87 -8.90 18.78
C GLU A 91 7.59 -8.43 17.50
N ILE A 92 7.70 -7.10 17.32
CA ILE A 92 8.44 -6.52 16.19
C ILE A 92 9.90 -6.36 16.53
N ASN A 93 10.78 -6.96 15.73
CA ASN A 93 12.22 -6.83 15.89
C ASN A 93 12.71 -5.46 15.41
N GLY A 94 13.32 -4.69 16.32
CA GLY A 94 13.86 -3.36 16.01
C GLY A 94 14.99 -3.36 14.99
N GLU A 95 15.65 -4.48 14.72
CA GLU A 95 16.66 -4.58 13.65
C GLU A 95 16.06 -4.29 12.25
N CYS A 96 14.74 -4.44 12.06
CA CYS A 96 14.06 -4.15 10.81
C CYS A 96 14.24 -2.70 10.35
N GLU A 97 14.44 -1.76 11.27
CA GLU A 97 14.64 -0.33 10.98
C GLU A 97 15.91 -0.03 10.15
N ALA A 98 16.90 -0.92 10.20
CA ALA A 98 18.14 -0.77 9.44
C ALA A 98 18.00 -1.08 7.94
N TYR A 99 16.89 -1.70 7.54
CA TYR A 99 16.64 -2.19 6.18
C TYR A 99 15.77 -1.24 5.35
N ASP A 100 15.32 -1.71 4.18
CA ASP A 100 14.66 -0.85 3.20
C ASP A 100 13.16 -0.63 3.44
N HIS A 101 12.49 -1.46 4.25
CA HIS A 101 11.05 -1.30 4.46
C HIS A 101 10.65 0.08 5.00
N PRO A 102 11.30 0.66 6.03
CA PRO A 102 10.99 2.01 6.48
C PRO A 102 11.21 3.08 5.40
N ARG A 103 12.21 2.90 4.53
CA ARG A 103 12.47 3.82 3.40
C ARG A 103 11.36 3.78 2.37
N LEU A 104 10.87 2.58 2.04
CA LEU A 104 9.75 2.40 1.11
C LEU A 104 8.46 3.01 1.66
N VAL A 105 8.15 2.78 2.92
CA VAL A 105 7.00 3.38 3.60
C VAL A 105 7.12 4.90 3.63
N GLY A 106 8.31 5.42 3.97
CA GLY A 106 8.59 6.85 3.98
C GLY A 106 8.41 7.50 2.61
N LEU A 107 8.91 6.85 1.55
CA LEU A 107 8.73 7.29 0.16
C LEU A 107 7.24 7.39 -0.20
N CYS A 108 6.49 6.30 -0.02
CA CYS A 108 5.06 6.26 -0.35
C CYS A 108 4.28 7.35 0.40
N SER A 109 4.55 7.51 1.70
CA SER A 109 3.91 8.55 2.52
C SER A 109 4.26 9.96 2.05
N ALA A 110 5.54 10.25 1.79
CA ALA A 110 5.99 11.57 1.36
C ALA A 110 5.40 11.93 -0.01
N VAL A 111 5.49 11.03 -1.00
CA VAL A 111 4.94 11.28 -2.34
C VAL A 111 3.43 11.46 -2.29
N SER A 112 2.70 10.64 -1.52
CA SER A 112 1.25 10.79 -1.38
C SER A 112 0.88 12.14 -0.79
N THR A 113 1.56 12.57 0.28
CA THR A 113 1.32 13.85 0.95
C THR A 113 1.62 15.02 0.01
N LEU A 114 2.79 15.01 -0.63
CA LEU A 114 3.24 16.08 -1.53
C LEU A 114 2.35 16.20 -2.77
N SER A 115 2.03 15.08 -3.43
CA SER A 115 1.18 15.10 -4.62
C SER A 115 -0.25 15.57 -4.31
N THR A 116 -0.80 15.18 -3.15
CA THR A 116 -2.11 15.64 -2.70
C THR A 116 -2.08 17.15 -2.38
N ALA A 117 -1.05 17.62 -1.69
CA ALA A 117 -0.89 19.05 -1.39
C ALA A 117 -0.71 19.88 -2.67
N TYR A 118 0.07 19.40 -3.64
CA TYR A 118 0.16 20.02 -4.96
C TYR A 118 -1.20 20.13 -5.64
N PHE A 119 -1.98 19.03 -5.67
CA PHE A 119 -3.29 19.02 -6.31
C PHE A 119 -4.26 20.07 -5.73
N PHE A 120 -4.24 20.31 -4.41
CA PHE A 120 -5.12 21.29 -3.77
C PHE A 120 -4.61 22.72 -3.83
N SER A 121 -3.28 22.92 -3.77
CA SER A 121 -2.67 24.26 -3.64
C SER A 121 -2.07 24.84 -4.91
N ASP A 122 -1.77 24.02 -5.93
CA ASP A 122 -0.96 24.35 -7.11
C ASP A 122 0.47 24.82 -6.77
N PHE A 123 0.99 24.58 -5.53
CA PHE A 123 2.36 24.93 -5.19
C PHE A 123 3.34 23.94 -5.80
N GLU A 124 4.06 24.39 -6.84
CA GLU A 124 4.95 23.58 -7.65
C GLU A 124 6.09 22.93 -6.84
N ASP A 125 6.57 23.56 -5.75
CA ASP A 125 7.60 23.00 -4.87
C ASP A 125 7.23 21.61 -4.33
N PHE A 126 5.96 21.37 -4.06
CA PHE A 126 5.49 20.04 -3.63
C PHE A 126 5.60 19.01 -4.74
N ALA A 127 5.21 19.38 -5.96
CA ALA A 127 5.34 18.49 -7.11
C ALA A 127 6.82 18.26 -7.49
N GLU A 128 7.67 19.28 -7.44
CA GLU A 128 9.10 19.16 -7.68
C GLU A 128 9.73 18.16 -6.70
N ARG A 129 9.38 18.28 -5.40
CA ARG A 129 9.88 17.36 -4.38
C ARG A 129 9.38 15.94 -4.59
N ALA A 130 8.09 15.74 -4.90
CA ALA A 130 7.53 14.42 -5.20
C ALA A 130 8.23 13.79 -6.42
N ALA A 131 8.42 14.55 -7.49
CA ALA A 131 9.12 14.12 -8.69
C ALA A 131 10.57 13.72 -8.40
N LEU A 132 11.30 14.50 -7.59
CA LEU A 132 12.66 14.17 -7.18
C LEU A 132 12.73 12.84 -6.43
N LEU A 133 11.82 12.63 -5.47
CA LEU A 133 11.75 11.37 -4.70
C LEU A 133 11.47 10.17 -5.60
N LEU A 134 10.55 10.30 -6.55
CA LEU A 134 10.23 9.26 -7.52
C LEU A 134 11.41 8.94 -8.44
N ARG A 135 12.12 9.96 -8.95
CA ARG A 135 13.31 9.75 -9.79
C ARG A 135 14.41 9.01 -9.05
N ILE A 136 14.73 9.41 -7.83
CA ILE A 136 15.77 8.77 -7.02
C ILE A 136 15.44 7.31 -6.76
N PHE A 137 14.16 6.99 -6.45
CA PHE A 137 13.81 5.65 -6.03
C PHE A 137 13.54 4.69 -7.19
N PHE A 138 13.11 5.18 -8.37
CA PHE A 138 12.65 4.31 -9.47
C PHE A 138 13.38 4.52 -10.81
N ILE A 139 13.99 5.71 -11.05
CA ILE A 139 14.44 6.09 -12.39
C ILE A 139 15.97 6.25 -12.47
N ASP A 140 16.59 6.90 -11.49
CA ASP A 140 18.03 7.19 -11.50
C ASP A 140 18.85 5.90 -11.51
N GLU A 141 19.71 5.73 -12.51
CA GLU A 141 20.54 4.55 -12.71
C GLU A 141 21.43 4.19 -11.52
N GLN A 142 21.80 5.15 -10.68
CA GLN A 142 22.70 4.94 -9.55
C GLN A 142 21.95 4.56 -8.28
N THR A 143 20.72 5.04 -8.11
CA THR A 143 19.97 4.94 -6.85
C THR A 143 18.67 4.15 -6.95
N ALA A 144 18.15 3.99 -8.18
CA ALA A 144 16.86 3.31 -8.39
C ALA A 144 16.88 1.87 -7.91
N MET A 145 15.83 1.51 -7.19
CA MET A 145 15.56 0.13 -6.77
C MET A 145 15.43 -0.78 -8.01
N ASN A 146 16.02 -1.96 -7.97
CA ASN A 146 15.73 -2.99 -8.94
C ASN A 146 14.27 -3.48 -8.78
N PRO A 147 13.54 -3.76 -9.88
CA PRO A 147 12.10 -4.03 -9.84
C PRO A 147 11.77 -5.46 -9.39
N HIS A 148 12.19 -5.83 -8.19
CA HIS A 148 11.91 -7.12 -7.56
C HIS A 148 12.04 -7.05 -6.04
N LEU A 149 11.51 -8.06 -5.33
CA LEU A 149 11.54 -8.21 -3.89
C LEU A 149 12.17 -9.57 -3.45
N GLU A 150 13.19 -10.02 -4.16
CA GLU A 150 13.85 -11.31 -3.91
C GLU A 150 14.41 -11.44 -2.48
N TYR A 151 14.76 -10.32 -1.84
CA TYR A 151 15.33 -10.31 -0.49
C TYR A 151 14.41 -9.66 0.54
N ALA A 152 13.11 -9.59 0.24
CA ALA A 152 12.13 -9.05 1.17
C ALA A 152 11.79 -10.07 2.27
N GLN A 153 11.67 -9.59 3.51
CA GLN A 153 11.38 -10.38 4.70
C GLN A 153 12.30 -11.60 4.88
N ALA A 154 13.58 -11.40 4.70
CA ALA A 154 14.60 -12.42 5.00
C ALA A 154 14.52 -12.87 6.46
N ILE A 155 14.83 -14.14 6.71
CA ILE A 155 14.94 -14.70 8.06
C ILE A 155 16.36 -15.23 8.24
N ARG A 156 17.15 -14.59 9.08
CA ARG A 156 18.56 -14.93 9.27
C ARG A 156 18.72 -16.40 9.67
N GLY A 157 19.56 -17.10 8.91
CA GLY A 157 19.80 -18.53 9.09
C GLY A 157 18.72 -19.47 8.53
N ARG A 158 17.66 -18.93 7.84
CA ARG A 158 16.57 -19.72 7.27
C ARG A 158 16.34 -19.45 5.79
N CYS A 159 16.09 -18.20 5.39
CA CYS A 159 15.86 -17.82 4.00
C CYS A 159 16.34 -16.41 3.70
N LEU A 160 16.64 -16.14 2.43
CA LEU A 160 17.13 -14.84 1.97
C LEU A 160 15.99 -13.86 1.63
N GLY A 161 14.79 -14.36 1.44
CA GLY A 161 13.55 -13.66 1.16
C GLY A 161 12.40 -14.65 1.14
N ARG A 162 11.15 -14.15 1.03
CA ARG A 162 9.95 -15.00 1.00
C ARG A 162 8.74 -14.26 0.39
N ALA A 163 7.73 -15.01 -0.01
CA ALA A 163 6.54 -14.48 -0.69
C ALA A 163 5.76 -13.46 0.16
N GLU A 164 5.76 -13.59 1.49
CA GLU A 164 5.14 -12.61 2.40
C GLU A 164 5.73 -11.21 2.24
N GLY A 165 6.99 -11.10 1.82
CA GLY A 165 7.65 -9.81 1.57
C GLY A 165 6.98 -8.97 0.49
N ILE A 166 6.18 -9.56 -0.39
CA ILE A 166 5.42 -8.82 -1.42
C ILE A 166 4.43 -7.84 -0.79
N THR A 167 3.91 -8.12 0.41
CA THR A 167 3.00 -7.20 1.11
C THR A 167 3.64 -5.89 1.50
N GLU A 168 4.97 -5.84 1.67
CA GLU A 168 5.69 -4.61 2.01
C GLU A 168 5.57 -3.52 0.92
N ALA A 169 5.39 -3.93 -0.34
CA ALA A 169 5.17 -3.03 -1.47
C ALA A 169 3.68 -2.69 -1.71
N TYR A 170 2.77 -3.03 -0.79
CA TYR A 170 1.35 -2.70 -0.93
C TYR A 170 1.12 -1.21 -1.16
N GLY A 171 1.94 -0.36 -0.55
CA GLY A 171 1.92 1.09 -0.74
C GLY A 171 2.09 1.55 -2.19
N PHE A 172 2.67 0.74 -3.07
CA PHE A 172 2.77 1.06 -4.49
C PHE A 172 1.40 1.18 -5.17
N SER A 173 0.38 0.46 -4.69
CA SER A 173 -0.99 0.55 -5.21
C SER A 173 -1.54 1.97 -5.09
N TRP A 174 -1.27 2.64 -3.97
CA TRP A 174 -1.67 4.02 -3.71
C TRP A 174 -0.71 5.03 -4.32
N LEU A 175 0.59 4.71 -4.34
CA LEU A 175 1.62 5.58 -4.92
C LEU A 175 1.29 5.95 -6.36
N VAL A 176 0.91 4.97 -7.20
CA VAL A 176 0.60 5.22 -8.63
C VAL A 176 -0.63 6.11 -8.83
N ASP A 177 -1.58 6.07 -7.90
CA ASP A 177 -2.72 6.98 -7.89
C ASP A 177 -2.28 8.43 -7.59
N HIS A 178 -1.42 8.60 -6.57
CA HIS A 178 -0.92 9.92 -6.21
C HIS A 178 0.01 10.51 -7.27
N VAL A 179 0.77 9.69 -8.01
CA VAL A 179 1.52 10.14 -9.20
C VAL A 179 0.57 10.74 -10.23
N GLY A 180 -0.63 10.19 -10.39
CA GLY A 180 -1.65 10.73 -11.28
C GLY A 180 -2.06 12.17 -10.96
N LEU A 181 -1.92 12.62 -9.71
CA LEU A 181 -2.20 14.00 -9.30
C LEU A 181 -1.17 15.02 -9.80
N LEU A 182 0.02 14.56 -10.22
CA LEU A 182 1.08 15.41 -10.75
C LEU A 182 0.89 15.77 -12.24
N VAL A 183 -0.18 15.36 -12.88
CA VAL A 183 -0.39 15.45 -14.35
C VAL A 183 -0.25 16.86 -14.93
N ASN A 184 -0.52 17.90 -14.15
CA ASN A 184 -0.43 19.30 -14.57
C ASN A 184 0.85 20.01 -14.10
N SER A 185 1.72 19.30 -13.36
CA SER A 185 3.00 19.86 -12.89
C SER A 185 4.02 19.96 -14.03
N SER A 186 4.77 21.05 -14.02
CA SER A 186 5.94 21.22 -14.89
C SER A 186 7.13 20.37 -14.44
N SER A 187 7.13 19.91 -13.20
CA SER A 187 8.21 19.13 -12.58
C SER A 187 8.12 17.62 -12.86
N TRP A 188 6.95 17.13 -13.35
CA TRP A 188 6.73 15.75 -13.74
C TRP A 188 6.35 15.67 -15.22
N ASN A 189 7.28 15.25 -16.04
CA ASN A 189 7.13 15.26 -17.50
C ASN A 189 6.75 13.87 -18.07
N ALA A 190 6.56 13.82 -19.39
CA ALA A 190 6.16 12.59 -20.07
C ALA A 190 7.24 11.50 -20.07
N ASP A 191 8.53 11.87 -20.03
CA ASP A 191 9.63 10.91 -19.96
C ASP A 191 9.69 10.29 -18.56
N ASP A 192 9.56 11.09 -17.49
CA ASP A 192 9.46 10.60 -16.11
C ASP A 192 8.31 9.60 -15.97
N GLN A 193 7.13 9.93 -16.53
CA GLN A 193 5.96 9.05 -16.51
C GLN A 193 6.24 7.73 -17.25
N ALA A 194 6.87 7.79 -18.41
CA ALA A 194 7.19 6.61 -19.21
C ALA A 194 8.22 5.71 -18.50
N ASP A 195 9.25 6.29 -17.89
CA ASP A 195 10.27 5.57 -17.15
C ASP A 195 9.70 4.88 -15.91
N LEU A 196 8.79 5.56 -15.19
CA LEU A 196 8.10 4.96 -14.04
C LEU A 196 7.14 3.83 -14.48
N GLU A 197 6.37 4.03 -15.58
CA GLU A 197 5.53 2.97 -16.16
C GLU A 197 6.40 1.77 -16.58
N ALA A 198 7.59 2.00 -17.15
CA ALA A 198 8.53 0.94 -17.53
C ALA A 198 9.10 0.19 -16.31
N TRP A 199 9.40 0.91 -15.22
CA TRP A 199 9.83 0.28 -13.97
C TRP A 199 8.75 -0.63 -13.38
N PHE A 200 7.52 -0.13 -13.24
CA PHE A 200 6.40 -0.94 -12.73
C PHE A 200 6.03 -2.09 -13.68
N SER A 201 6.22 -1.92 -14.99
CA SER A 201 6.03 -3.03 -15.94
C SER A 201 6.97 -4.19 -15.66
N ARG A 202 8.27 -3.91 -15.41
CA ARG A 202 9.25 -4.95 -15.03
C ARG A 202 8.95 -5.57 -13.67
N TYR A 203 8.46 -4.78 -12.71
CA TYR A 203 8.02 -5.31 -11.41
C TYR A 203 6.81 -6.25 -11.55
N LEU A 204 5.83 -5.91 -12.40
CA LEU A 204 4.71 -6.79 -12.73
C LEU A 204 5.17 -8.10 -13.40
N ASP A 205 6.15 -8.03 -14.28
CA ASP A 205 6.71 -9.21 -14.94
C ASP A 205 7.38 -10.12 -13.87
N TRP A 206 8.16 -9.53 -12.93
CA TRP A 206 8.70 -10.28 -11.79
C TRP A 206 7.60 -10.89 -10.90
N LEU A 207 6.55 -10.15 -10.54
CA LEU A 207 5.40 -10.67 -9.77
C LEU A 207 4.69 -11.83 -10.49
N SER A 208 4.73 -11.87 -11.81
CA SER A 208 4.06 -12.92 -12.58
C SER A 208 4.92 -14.17 -12.78
N GLU A 209 6.24 -14.04 -12.80
CA GLU A 209 7.17 -15.08 -13.22
C GLU A 209 7.99 -15.69 -12.06
N SER A 210 8.28 -14.90 -11.00
CA SER A 210 9.07 -15.36 -9.86
C SER A 210 8.34 -16.39 -9.01
N GLU A 211 9.09 -17.27 -8.34
CA GLU A 211 8.53 -18.24 -7.39
C GLU A 211 7.72 -17.54 -6.30
N PHE A 212 8.22 -16.45 -5.73
CA PHE A 212 7.51 -15.68 -4.69
C PHE A 212 6.23 -15.02 -5.21
N GLY A 213 6.25 -14.46 -6.41
CA GLY A 213 5.06 -13.89 -7.03
C GLY A 213 3.99 -14.94 -7.34
N VAL A 214 4.39 -16.11 -7.81
CA VAL A 214 3.49 -17.25 -8.06
C VAL A 214 2.91 -17.77 -6.75
N GLU A 215 3.74 -17.91 -5.70
CA GLU A 215 3.30 -18.33 -4.37
C GLU A 215 2.30 -17.32 -3.78
N ALA A 216 2.65 -16.02 -3.74
CA ALA A 216 1.78 -14.97 -3.18
C ALA A 216 0.44 -14.92 -3.90
N ARG A 217 0.44 -14.99 -5.23
CA ARG A 217 -0.79 -15.04 -6.04
C ARG A 217 -1.64 -16.28 -5.77
N GLY A 218 -1.02 -17.40 -5.42
CA GLY A 218 -1.70 -18.66 -5.09
C GLY A 218 -2.32 -18.70 -3.70
N ARG A 219 -1.96 -17.80 -2.80
CA ARG A 219 -2.43 -17.83 -1.40
C ARG A 219 -3.92 -17.52 -1.29
N GLU A 220 -4.58 -18.20 -0.36
CA GLU A 220 -6.00 -18.00 -0.03
C GLU A 220 -6.18 -17.28 1.32
N ASP A 221 -5.35 -16.28 1.60
CA ASP A 221 -5.36 -15.44 2.79
C ASP A 221 -5.21 -13.94 2.42
N SER A 222 -5.02 -13.06 3.43
CA SER A 222 -4.81 -11.62 3.22
C SER A 222 -3.60 -11.29 2.33
N HIS A 223 -2.55 -12.11 2.31
CA HIS A 223 -1.41 -11.90 1.42
C HIS A 223 -1.82 -12.04 -0.05
N GLY A 224 -2.70 -13.00 -0.35
CA GLY A 224 -3.21 -13.21 -1.72
C GLY A 224 -4.03 -12.02 -2.22
N ILE A 225 -4.91 -11.43 -1.39
CA ILE A 225 -5.66 -10.23 -1.80
C ILE A 225 -4.74 -9.00 -1.92
N CYS A 226 -3.77 -8.82 -1.02
CA CYS A 226 -2.78 -7.75 -1.12
C CYS A 226 -1.97 -7.84 -2.43
N CYS A 227 -1.55 -9.03 -2.83
CA CYS A 227 -0.87 -9.24 -4.10
C CYS A 227 -1.77 -8.88 -5.29
N ASP A 228 -3.03 -9.32 -5.30
CA ASP A 228 -3.96 -9.07 -6.40
C ASP A 228 -4.34 -7.58 -6.51
N VAL A 229 -4.49 -6.85 -5.42
CA VAL A 229 -4.70 -5.40 -5.42
C VAL A 229 -3.51 -4.67 -6.02
N GLN A 230 -2.27 -5.02 -5.61
CA GLN A 230 -1.05 -4.47 -6.21
C GLN A 230 -1.01 -4.72 -7.73
N VAL A 231 -1.19 -5.97 -8.15
CA VAL A 231 -1.16 -6.32 -9.58
C VAL A 231 -2.25 -5.55 -10.34
N THR A 232 -3.44 -5.41 -9.77
CA THR A 232 -4.55 -4.68 -10.42
C THR A 232 -4.21 -3.19 -10.60
N ALA A 233 -3.77 -2.52 -9.53
CA ALA A 233 -3.44 -1.09 -9.56
C ALA A 233 -2.27 -0.81 -10.51
N LEU A 234 -1.18 -1.56 -10.38
CA LEU A 234 0.03 -1.38 -11.20
C LEU A 234 -0.22 -1.72 -12.68
N ALA A 235 -1.03 -2.74 -12.97
CA ALA A 235 -1.39 -3.09 -14.35
C ALA A 235 -2.29 -2.02 -14.99
N LEU A 236 -3.20 -1.38 -14.23
CA LEU A 236 -3.96 -0.22 -14.70
C LEU A 236 -3.03 0.96 -14.97
N PHE A 237 -2.08 1.23 -14.08
CA PHE A 237 -1.08 2.28 -14.27
C PHE A 237 -0.24 2.05 -15.54
N CYS A 238 0.25 0.82 -15.74
CA CYS A 238 1.03 0.40 -16.92
C CYS A 238 0.18 0.13 -18.17
N ARG A 239 -1.12 0.45 -18.19
CA ARG A 239 -2.06 0.23 -19.32
C ARG A 239 -2.20 -1.24 -19.75
N LYS A 240 -1.85 -2.19 -18.88
CA LYS A 240 -1.96 -3.64 -19.10
C LYS A 240 -3.35 -4.15 -18.65
N LYS A 241 -4.40 -3.70 -19.31
CA LYS A 241 -5.81 -3.89 -18.89
C LYS A 241 -6.21 -5.35 -18.67
N GLU A 242 -5.71 -6.28 -19.49
CA GLU A 242 -6.06 -7.70 -19.34
C GLU A 242 -5.44 -8.31 -18.08
N ILE A 243 -4.22 -7.92 -17.72
CA ILE A 243 -3.57 -8.34 -16.47
C ILE A 243 -4.36 -7.80 -15.27
N ALA A 244 -4.74 -6.51 -15.31
CA ALA A 244 -5.56 -5.90 -14.26
C ALA A 244 -6.88 -6.64 -14.07
N LYS A 245 -7.58 -6.97 -15.18
CA LYS A 245 -8.85 -7.68 -15.14
C LYS A 245 -8.71 -9.09 -14.55
N GLN A 246 -7.68 -9.84 -14.93
CA GLN A 246 -7.44 -11.19 -14.40
C GLN A 246 -7.13 -11.16 -12.90
N ALA A 247 -6.32 -10.20 -12.43
CA ALA A 247 -6.03 -10.02 -11.01
C ALA A 247 -7.29 -9.62 -10.22
N PHE A 248 -8.06 -8.67 -10.75
CA PHE A 248 -9.33 -8.24 -10.16
C PHE A 248 -10.33 -9.39 -9.99
N GLU A 249 -10.54 -10.20 -11.03
CA GLU A 249 -11.49 -11.32 -10.97
C GLU A 249 -11.04 -12.40 -9.97
N ARG A 250 -9.75 -12.66 -9.88
CA ARG A 250 -9.19 -13.57 -8.86
C ARG A 250 -9.39 -13.03 -7.45
N ALA A 251 -9.12 -11.74 -7.24
CA ALA A 251 -9.32 -11.04 -5.97
C ALA A 251 -10.81 -11.01 -5.57
N ARG A 252 -11.69 -10.71 -6.52
CA ARG A 252 -13.16 -10.72 -6.31
C ARG A 252 -13.66 -12.08 -5.83
N ALA A 253 -13.14 -13.16 -6.39
CA ALA A 253 -13.48 -14.50 -5.96
C ALA A 253 -13.01 -14.81 -4.51
N ARG A 254 -11.91 -14.18 -4.06
CA ARG A 254 -11.43 -14.31 -2.67
C ARG A 254 -12.36 -13.65 -1.66
N LEU A 255 -13.07 -12.59 -2.01
CA LEU A 255 -14.03 -11.94 -1.10
C LEU A 255 -14.99 -12.93 -0.48
N PHE A 256 -15.56 -13.81 -1.31
CA PHE A 256 -16.53 -14.81 -0.87
C PHE A 256 -15.92 -16.03 -0.16
N LYS A 257 -14.59 -16.13 -0.17
CA LYS A 257 -13.85 -17.17 0.57
C LYS A 257 -13.29 -16.67 1.91
N LEU A 258 -12.97 -15.38 1.99
CA LEU A 258 -12.28 -14.78 3.15
C LEU A 258 -13.24 -14.07 4.09
N VAL A 259 -14.44 -13.72 3.61
CA VAL A 259 -15.47 -13.05 4.38
C VAL A 259 -16.73 -13.90 4.33
N ASP A 260 -17.23 -14.36 5.47
CA ASP A 260 -18.45 -15.15 5.57
C ASP A 260 -19.71 -14.28 5.36
N PRO A 261 -20.89 -14.88 5.11
CA PRO A 261 -22.14 -14.13 4.88
C PRO A 261 -22.55 -13.20 6.04
N ASP A 262 -22.18 -13.54 7.27
CA ASP A 262 -22.43 -12.73 8.47
C ASP A 262 -21.41 -11.58 8.64
N GLY A 263 -20.37 -11.53 7.78
CA GLY A 263 -19.30 -10.54 7.80
C GLY A 263 -18.08 -10.98 8.62
N SER A 264 -18.10 -12.10 9.28
CA SER A 264 -16.94 -12.64 10.00
C SER A 264 -15.82 -13.03 9.03
N GLN A 265 -14.58 -13.05 9.54
CA GLN A 265 -13.37 -13.34 8.77
C GLN A 265 -12.54 -14.42 9.48
N PRO A 266 -12.99 -15.69 9.52
CA PRO A 266 -12.40 -16.72 10.38
C PRO A 266 -10.90 -16.87 10.25
N ARG A 267 -10.37 -16.83 9.02
CA ARG A 267 -8.92 -16.95 8.76
C ARG A 267 -8.09 -15.79 9.31
N GLN A 268 -8.68 -14.58 9.39
CA GLN A 268 -7.99 -13.40 9.94
C GLN A 268 -8.06 -13.38 11.47
N MET A 269 -9.04 -14.08 12.06
CA MET A 269 -9.21 -14.20 13.50
C MET A 269 -8.23 -15.19 14.14
N GLU A 270 -7.62 -16.08 13.35
CA GLU A 270 -6.60 -17.01 13.80
C GLU A 270 -5.26 -16.29 13.99
N GLY A 271 -4.65 -16.38 15.17
CA GLY A 271 -3.32 -15.82 15.45
C GLY A 271 -3.32 -14.44 16.10
N ALA A 272 -2.12 -13.87 16.24
CA ALA A 272 -1.90 -12.56 16.86
C ALA A 272 -2.45 -11.42 15.99
N ASP A 273 -2.82 -10.33 16.65
CA ASP A 273 -3.26 -9.09 15.99
C ASP A 273 -4.46 -9.27 15.04
N SER A 274 -5.36 -10.16 15.41
CA SER A 274 -6.48 -10.57 14.57
C SER A 274 -7.39 -9.41 14.16
N LEU A 275 -7.55 -8.39 15.02
CA LEU A 275 -8.39 -7.22 14.71
C LEU A 275 -7.79 -6.39 13.55
N ASN A 276 -6.48 -6.08 13.61
CA ASN A 276 -5.82 -5.36 12.52
C ASN A 276 -5.84 -6.17 11.23
N ARG A 277 -5.62 -7.48 11.30
CA ARG A 277 -5.72 -8.36 10.12
C ARG A 277 -7.11 -8.33 9.48
N CYS A 278 -8.18 -8.29 10.29
CA CYS A 278 -9.53 -8.15 9.76
C CYS A 278 -9.75 -6.79 9.10
N MET A 279 -9.23 -5.71 9.69
CA MET A 279 -9.32 -4.35 9.13
C MET A 279 -8.53 -4.23 7.83
N GLU A 280 -7.29 -4.71 7.79
CA GLU A 280 -6.43 -4.71 6.61
C GLU A 280 -7.06 -5.49 5.46
N ASN A 281 -7.62 -6.67 5.76
CA ASN A 281 -8.28 -7.49 4.75
C ASN A 281 -9.49 -6.77 4.13
N ILE A 282 -10.35 -6.12 4.94
CA ILE A 282 -11.48 -5.34 4.41
C ILE A 282 -10.98 -4.08 3.68
N GLY A 283 -9.94 -3.42 4.18
CA GLY A 283 -9.30 -2.30 3.50
C GLY A 283 -8.83 -2.68 2.09
N ALA A 284 -8.19 -3.84 1.95
CA ALA A 284 -7.76 -4.35 0.64
C ALA A 284 -8.94 -4.64 -0.30
N PHE A 285 -10.07 -5.16 0.21
CA PHE A 285 -11.28 -5.32 -0.60
C PHE A 285 -11.94 -3.98 -0.98
N PHE A 286 -11.84 -2.96 -0.14
CA PHE A 286 -12.27 -1.60 -0.50
C PHE A 286 -11.40 -1.03 -1.62
N ASP A 287 -10.07 -1.23 -1.55
CA ASP A 287 -9.14 -0.84 -2.63
C ASP A 287 -9.50 -1.55 -3.93
N LEU A 288 -9.77 -2.86 -3.86
CA LEU A 288 -10.24 -3.63 -5.00
C LEU A 288 -11.54 -3.09 -5.58
N ALA A 289 -12.50 -2.71 -4.73
CA ALA A 289 -13.79 -2.20 -5.16
C ALA A 289 -13.66 -0.86 -5.92
N ASP A 290 -12.77 0.02 -5.47
CA ASP A 290 -12.48 1.26 -6.18
C ASP A 290 -11.74 1.01 -7.50
N LEU A 291 -10.74 0.12 -7.52
CA LEU A 291 -10.04 -0.30 -8.75
C LEU A 291 -11.00 -0.89 -9.79
N GLY A 292 -12.02 -1.62 -9.32
CA GLY A 292 -13.05 -2.23 -10.16
C GLY A 292 -13.77 -1.23 -11.05
N ARG A 293 -13.99 0.00 -10.60
CA ARG A 293 -14.63 1.06 -11.39
C ARG A 293 -13.88 1.35 -12.69
N SER A 294 -12.54 1.37 -12.63
CA SER A 294 -11.68 1.58 -13.81
C SER A 294 -11.74 0.41 -14.81
N LEU A 295 -12.22 -0.74 -14.37
CA LEU A 295 -12.41 -1.96 -15.18
C LEU A 295 -13.87 -2.15 -15.64
N GLY A 296 -14.79 -1.30 -15.17
CA GLY A 296 -16.22 -1.40 -15.45
C GLY A 296 -16.97 -2.37 -14.53
N TYR A 297 -16.40 -2.68 -13.37
CA TYR A 297 -17.04 -3.48 -12.32
C TYR A 297 -17.48 -2.60 -11.15
N ASP A 298 -18.67 -2.89 -10.63
CA ASP A 298 -19.15 -2.30 -9.37
C ASP A 298 -19.17 -3.39 -8.28
N LEU A 299 -18.17 -3.36 -7.42
CA LEU A 299 -18.08 -4.26 -6.26
C LEU A 299 -18.68 -3.64 -5.00
N TRP A 300 -19.06 -2.34 -5.05
CA TRP A 300 -19.72 -1.66 -3.95
C TRP A 300 -21.23 -1.96 -3.88
N SER A 301 -21.81 -2.57 -4.91
CA SER A 301 -23.21 -2.96 -4.98
C SER A 301 -23.41 -4.47 -5.17
N GLY A 302 -24.65 -4.93 -5.09
CA GLY A 302 -25.03 -6.33 -5.23
C GLY A 302 -24.38 -7.21 -4.15
N GLU A 303 -24.17 -8.49 -4.47
CA GLU A 303 -23.65 -9.49 -3.50
C GLU A 303 -22.28 -9.10 -2.91
N GLY A 304 -21.40 -8.44 -3.72
CA GLY A 304 -20.12 -7.95 -3.25
C GLY A 304 -20.27 -6.82 -2.23
N GLY A 305 -21.09 -5.82 -2.54
CA GLY A 305 -21.39 -4.71 -1.63
C GLY A 305 -22.07 -5.18 -0.34
N ASP A 306 -23.02 -6.11 -0.43
CA ASP A 306 -23.66 -6.72 0.74
C ASP A 306 -22.63 -7.42 1.64
N ARG A 307 -21.66 -8.13 1.04
CA ARG A 307 -20.59 -8.81 1.76
C ARG A 307 -19.66 -7.82 2.47
N LEU A 308 -19.25 -6.75 1.77
CA LEU A 308 -18.41 -5.68 2.34
C LEU A 308 -19.14 -4.93 3.46
N LYS A 309 -20.43 -4.67 3.30
CA LYS A 309 -21.29 -4.08 4.33
C LYS A 309 -21.40 -4.95 5.56
N SER A 310 -21.67 -6.25 5.38
CA SER A 310 -21.74 -7.21 6.49
C SER A 310 -20.40 -7.25 7.25
N ALA A 311 -19.26 -7.32 6.55
CA ALA A 311 -17.95 -7.32 7.18
C ALA A 311 -17.65 -6.02 7.95
N THR A 312 -18.02 -4.87 7.40
CA THR A 312 -17.86 -3.57 8.08
C THR A 312 -18.70 -3.50 9.35
N LEU A 313 -19.98 -3.89 9.27
CA LEU A 313 -20.88 -3.91 10.42
C LEU A 313 -20.42 -4.93 11.48
N TRP A 314 -19.92 -6.07 11.03
CA TRP A 314 -19.36 -7.08 11.93
C TRP A 314 -18.15 -6.53 12.70
N LEU A 315 -17.23 -5.84 12.02
CA LEU A 315 -16.10 -5.17 12.65
C LEU A 315 -16.54 -4.05 13.63
N ILE A 316 -17.53 -3.24 13.26
CA ILE A 316 -18.06 -2.19 14.14
C ILE A 316 -18.65 -2.81 15.41
N ASN A 317 -19.44 -3.87 15.28
CA ASN A 317 -20.13 -4.50 16.40
C ASN A 317 -19.19 -5.23 17.38
N HIS A 318 -18.05 -5.72 16.91
CA HIS A 318 -17.13 -6.53 17.72
C HIS A 318 -15.80 -5.83 17.99
N GLY A 319 -15.32 -5.02 17.07
CA GLY A 319 -13.97 -4.42 17.14
C GLY A 319 -13.84 -3.29 18.16
N PHE A 320 -14.95 -2.58 18.47
CA PHE A 320 -14.97 -1.52 19.47
C PHE A 320 -15.26 -2.04 20.88
N ASP A 321 -15.71 -3.28 21.03
CA ASP A 321 -15.91 -3.88 22.34
C ASP A 321 -14.58 -4.12 23.05
N ALA A 322 -14.54 -3.85 24.35
CA ALA A 322 -13.40 -4.17 25.21
C ALA A 322 -13.13 -5.68 25.28
N GLU A 323 -14.12 -6.49 24.92
CA GLU A 323 -14.10 -7.95 24.97
C GLU A 323 -13.92 -8.58 23.58
N TRP A 324 -12.99 -8.07 22.74
CA TRP A 324 -12.63 -8.77 21.52
C TRP A 324 -12.17 -10.21 21.88
N PRO A 325 -12.92 -11.26 21.49
CA PRO A 325 -12.70 -12.61 22.00
C PRO A 325 -11.50 -13.33 21.37
N TRP A 326 -10.91 -12.75 20.34
CA TRP A 326 -9.72 -13.27 19.67
C TRP A 326 -8.48 -12.46 20.09
N ASN A 327 -7.29 -12.92 19.72
CA ASN A 327 -6.07 -12.20 20.06
C ASN A 327 -6.03 -10.81 19.39
N ARG A 328 -6.16 -9.77 20.19
CA ARG A 328 -6.29 -8.38 19.73
C ARG A 328 -4.95 -7.76 19.26
N GLY A 329 -3.82 -8.32 19.70
CA GLY A 329 -2.51 -7.69 19.53
C GLY A 329 -2.24 -6.52 20.47
N ALA A 330 -1.03 -5.95 20.38
CA ALA A 330 -0.53 -4.96 21.35
C ALA A 330 -1.09 -3.53 21.15
N SER A 331 -1.59 -3.18 19.96
CA SER A 331 -2.15 -1.82 19.75
C SER A 331 -3.20 -1.81 18.63
N THR A 332 -4.43 -1.52 18.99
CA THR A 332 -5.40 -0.93 18.09
C THR A 332 -5.57 0.52 18.52
N GLU A 333 -4.76 1.41 17.99
CA GLU A 333 -5.05 2.83 18.11
C GLU A 333 -6.36 3.11 17.37
N SER A 334 -7.31 3.74 18.05
CA SER A 334 -8.64 4.06 17.50
C SER A 334 -8.59 4.86 16.19
N LEU A 335 -7.46 5.51 15.89
CA LEU A 335 -7.25 6.30 14.70
C LEU A 335 -7.16 5.48 13.39
N GLN A 336 -6.75 4.21 13.45
CA GLN A 336 -6.66 3.34 12.26
C GLN A 336 -8.05 2.99 11.68
N TRP A 337 -9.10 3.07 12.48
CA TRP A 337 -10.46 2.82 12.03
C TRP A 337 -11.04 3.95 11.17
N ILE A 338 -10.58 5.20 11.39
CA ILE A 338 -11.20 6.38 10.80
C ILE A 338 -11.23 6.31 9.27
N PRO A 339 -10.12 6.04 8.56
CA PRO A 339 -10.14 5.97 7.09
C PRO A 339 -11.08 4.88 6.57
N LEU A 340 -11.10 3.70 7.21
CA LEU A 340 -11.95 2.58 6.84
C LEU A 340 -13.44 2.94 6.99
N LEU A 341 -13.83 3.51 8.14
CA LEU A 341 -15.21 3.89 8.43
C LEU A 341 -15.71 5.03 7.54
N LEU A 342 -14.87 6.04 7.29
CA LEU A 342 -15.22 7.14 6.39
C LEU A 342 -15.47 6.63 4.96
N ARG A 343 -14.62 5.74 4.48
CA ARG A 343 -14.78 5.13 3.16
C ARG A 343 -16.03 4.26 3.09
N ALA A 344 -16.29 3.45 4.13
CA ALA A 344 -17.51 2.66 4.23
C ALA A 344 -18.76 3.54 4.20
N ALA A 345 -18.78 4.64 4.95
CA ALA A 345 -19.92 5.57 4.99
C ALA A 345 -20.16 6.30 3.66
N GLN A 346 -19.12 6.49 2.86
CA GLN A 346 -19.23 7.12 1.53
C GLN A 346 -19.69 6.16 0.44
N ARG A 347 -19.37 4.88 0.56
CA ARG A 347 -19.50 3.88 -0.52
C ARG A 347 -20.58 2.85 -0.30
N LEU A 348 -20.86 2.48 0.95
CA LEU A 348 -21.86 1.46 1.27
C LEU A 348 -23.22 2.12 1.50
N PRO A 349 -24.31 1.59 0.89
CA PRO A 349 -25.64 2.14 1.01
C PRO A 349 -26.27 1.95 2.40
#